data_96542af67ee7ec85f15b549a4bd295df
#
_entry.id   96542af67ee7ec85f15b549a4bd295df
#
_cell.length_a   1.000
_cell.length_b   1.000
_cell.length_c   1.000
_cell.angle_alpha   90.00
_cell.angle_beta   90.00
_cell.angle_gamma   90.00
#
_symmetry.space_group_name_H-M   'P 1'
#
loop_
_entity.id
_entity.type
_entity.pdbx_description
1 polymer ?
#
loop_
_entity_poly.entity_id
_entity_poly.type
_entity_poly.pdbx_seq_one_letter_code
_entity_poly.pdbx_strand_id
1 'polypeptide(L)'
;MRRVSIFDSTLRDGAQGSGVTFSVEDKLKIVKILDQLGVECIEAGNPGSNPKDLEFFQRARQIPLRYAKLVAFGSTCRKGRRPEDDENLRSLVQAGTDFCTVFGKCWRFHVDCVLETTEEENLRMIRESCRYLKALSLIHI
;
A
#
# COMPACT_ATOMS: atom_id res chain seq x y z
N MET A 1 11.75 -27.91 -5.20
CA MET A 1 12.20 -26.87 -4.26
C MET A 1 11.03 -25.92 -4.00
N ARG A 2 10.82 -25.53 -2.76
CA ARG A 2 9.79 -24.53 -2.38
C ARG A 2 10.34 -23.14 -2.72
N ARG A 3 9.65 -22.39 -3.59
CA ARG A 3 10.03 -21.01 -3.92
C ARG A 3 9.61 -20.10 -2.75
N VAL A 4 10.49 -19.18 -2.34
CA VAL A 4 10.24 -18.14 -1.33
C VAL A 4 10.31 -16.80 -2.02
N SER A 5 9.29 -15.97 -1.84
CA SER A 5 9.25 -14.59 -2.31
C SER A 5 9.64 -13.65 -1.19
N ILE A 6 10.44 -12.62 -1.52
CA ILE A 6 10.83 -11.57 -0.57
C ILE A 6 9.93 -10.36 -0.78
N PHE A 7 9.33 -9.91 0.33
CA PHE A 7 8.55 -8.68 0.41
C PHE A 7 9.31 -7.68 1.28
N ASP A 8 9.78 -6.60 0.69
CA ASP A 8 10.51 -5.52 1.38
C ASP A 8 9.58 -4.36 1.72
N SER A 9 9.63 -3.87 2.94
CA SER A 9 8.85 -2.70 3.40
C SER A 9 9.74 -1.56 3.93
N THR A 10 11.01 -1.53 3.58
CA THR A 10 11.96 -0.50 4.01
C THR A 10 11.44 0.90 3.69
N LEU A 11 10.88 1.10 2.51
CA LEU A 11 10.43 2.42 2.04
C LEU A 11 9.07 2.85 2.59
N ARG A 12 8.32 1.94 3.23
CA ARG A 12 7.05 2.26 3.90
C ARG A 12 7.18 2.15 5.40
N ASP A 13 7.37 0.95 5.95
CA ASP A 13 7.46 0.72 7.39
C ASP A 13 8.79 1.22 7.96
N GLY A 14 9.88 0.92 7.29
CA GLY A 14 11.22 1.40 7.66
C GLY A 14 11.32 2.93 7.66
N ALA A 15 10.58 3.62 6.79
CA ALA A 15 10.52 5.08 6.76
C ALA A 15 9.82 5.70 7.98
N GLN A 16 9.14 4.91 8.81
CA GLN A 16 8.52 5.35 10.06
C GLN A 16 9.51 5.33 11.25
N GLY A 17 10.72 4.81 11.03
CA GLY A 17 11.75 4.78 12.05
C GLY A 17 12.18 6.18 12.49
N SER A 18 12.48 6.34 13.78
CA SER A 18 12.95 7.62 14.32
C SER A 18 14.26 8.05 13.63
N GLY A 19 14.29 9.29 13.13
CA GLY A 19 15.45 9.84 12.42
C GLY A 19 15.61 9.38 10.97
N VAL A 20 14.69 8.57 10.46
CA VAL A 20 14.70 8.14 9.05
C VAL A 20 13.80 9.05 8.21
N THR A 21 14.36 9.60 7.14
CA THR A 21 13.61 10.39 6.17
C THR A 21 14.16 10.11 4.78
N PHE A 22 13.29 9.70 3.87
CA PHE A 22 13.63 9.52 2.46
C PHE A 22 13.02 10.64 1.61
N SER A 23 13.83 11.21 0.74
CA SER A 23 13.32 12.01 -0.38
C SER A 23 12.74 11.09 -1.47
N VAL A 24 12.01 11.66 -2.41
CA VAL A 24 11.54 10.90 -3.58
C VAL A 24 12.73 10.31 -4.34
N GLU A 25 13.81 11.07 -4.48
CA GLU A 25 15.05 10.62 -5.16
C GLU A 25 15.70 9.43 -4.45
N ASP A 26 15.73 9.46 -3.11
CA ASP A 26 16.28 8.35 -2.34
C ASP A 26 15.46 7.08 -2.54
N LYS A 27 14.13 7.19 -2.48
CA LYS A 27 13.23 6.07 -2.74
C LYS A 27 13.45 5.49 -4.14
N LEU A 28 13.59 6.32 -5.18
CA LEU A 28 13.84 5.88 -6.55
C LEU A 28 15.18 5.14 -6.69
N LYS A 29 16.23 5.57 -5.97
CA LYS A 29 17.53 4.90 -5.95
C LYS A 29 17.45 3.55 -5.23
N ILE A 30 16.81 3.53 -4.05
CA ILE A 30 16.66 2.32 -3.24
C ILE A 30 15.87 1.25 -3.99
N VAL A 31 14.78 1.62 -4.67
CA VAL A 31 14.00 0.68 -5.50
C VAL A 31 14.87 0.00 -6.54
N LYS A 32 15.74 0.75 -7.23
CA LYS A 32 16.66 0.17 -8.23
C LYS A 32 17.65 -0.83 -7.62
N ILE A 33 18.13 -0.53 -6.41
CA ILE A 33 19.05 -1.43 -5.69
C ILE A 33 18.31 -2.70 -5.27
N LEU A 34 17.10 -2.58 -4.71
CA LEU A 34 16.29 -3.72 -4.30
C LEU A 34 15.92 -4.60 -5.50
N ASP A 35 15.60 -3.99 -6.64
CA ASP A 35 15.36 -4.72 -7.89
C ASP A 35 16.59 -5.51 -8.33
N GLN A 36 17.79 -4.90 -8.29
CA GLN A 36 19.05 -5.58 -8.62
C GLN A 36 19.38 -6.73 -7.67
N LEU A 37 18.97 -6.63 -6.41
CA LEU A 37 19.09 -7.71 -5.42
C LEU A 37 18.08 -8.85 -5.65
N GLY A 38 17.12 -8.68 -6.56
CA GLY A 38 16.12 -9.69 -6.87
C GLY A 38 14.95 -9.75 -5.88
N VAL A 39 14.67 -8.66 -5.16
CA VAL A 39 13.47 -8.54 -4.32
C VAL A 39 12.24 -8.54 -5.22
N GLU A 40 11.24 -9.38 -4.91
CA GLU A 40 10.06 -9.54 -5.76
C GLU A 40 8.99 -8.46 -5.51
N CYS A 41 8.80 -8.02 -4.27
CA CYS A 41 7.81 -7.01 -3.92
C CYS A 41 8.44 -5.93 -3.05
N ILE A 42 8.24 -4.66 -3.42
CA ILE A 42 8.73 -3.48 -2.67
C ILE A 42 7.54 -2.62 -2.28
N GLU A 43 7.18 -2.63 -1.00
CA GLU A 43 6.16 -1.75 -0.45
C GLU A 43 6.75 -0.36 -0.23
N ALA A 44 6.39 0.58 -1.09
CA ALA A 44 7.17 1.80 -1.25
C ALA A 44 6.56 3.05 -0.61
N GLY A 45 5.37 2.96 -0.03
CA GLY A 45 4.74 4.08 0.66
C GLY A 45 3.23 4.05 0.70
N ASN A 46 2.64 5.08 1.32
CA ASN A 46 1.20 5.28 1.43
C ASN A 46 0.78 6.53 0.65
N PRO A 47 0.31 6.39 -0.61
CA PRO A 47 -0.04 7.53 -1.44
C PRO A 47 -1.22 8.35 -0.91
N GLY A 48 -2.06 7.76 -0.05
CA GLY A 48 -3.21 8.45 0.55
C GLY A 48 -2.89 9.29 1.78
N SER A 49 -1.75 9.05 2.43
CA SER A 49 -1.36 9.79 3.63
C SER A 49 -0.21 10.77 3.40
N ASN A 50 0.58 10.59 2.35
CA ASN A 50 1.77 11.40 2.09
C ASN A 50 1.86 11.79 0.60
N PRO A 51 1.74 13.09 0.28
CA PRO A 51 1.88 13.57 -1.11
C PRO A 51 3.21 13.18 -1.78
N LYS A 52 4.30 13.10 -1.01
CA LYS A 52 5.61 12.64 -1.52
C LYS A 52 5.55 11.19 -2.01
N ASP A 53 4.75 10.34 -1.34
CA ASP A 53 4.59 8.96 -1.76
C ASP A 53 3.80 8.87 -3.07
N LEU A 54 2.79 9.71 -3.25
CA LEU A 54 2.07 9.77 -4.53
C LEU A 54 2.98 10.24 -5.66
N GLU A 55 3.78 11.29 -5.44
CA GLU A 55 4.80 11.76 -6.40
C GLU A 55 5.80 10.65 -6.72
N PHE A 56 6.30 9.94 -5.69
CA PHE A 56 7.20 8.82 -5.90
C PHE A 56 6.59 7.77 -6.84
N PHE A 57 5.35 7.32 -6.61
CA PHE A 57 4.70 6.32 -7.46
C PHE A 57 4.53 6.82 -8.89
N GLN A 58 4.15 8.08 -9.09
CA GLN A 58 4.03 8.68 -10.43
C GLN A 58 5.35 8.64 -11.21
N ARG A 59 6.45 8.94 -10.54
CA ARG A 59 7.80 8.92 -11.14
C ARG A 59 8.35 7.52 -11.33
N ALA A 60 8.07 6.63 -10.39
CA ALA A 60 8.55 5.24 -10.39
C ALA A 60 7.99 4.42 -11.55
N ARG A 61 6.81 4.78 -12.10
CA ARG A 61 6.24 4.14 -13.31
C ARG A 61 7.17 4.15 -14.52
N GLN A 62 8.10 5.11 -14.58
CA GLN A 62 9.04 5.26 -15.70
C GLN A 62 10.32 4.43 -15.49
N ILE A 63 10.49 3.79 -14.33
CA ILE A 63 11.67 3.00 -14.04
C ILE A 63 11.43 1.58 -14.54
N PRO A 64 12.27 1.07 -15.47
CA PRO A 64 12.20 -0.33 -15.86
C PRO A 64 12.72 -1.19 -14.70
N LEU A 65 11.84 -1.92 -14.05
CA LEU A 65 12.20 -2.92 -13.03
C LEU A 65 12.22 -4.30 -13.69
N ARG A 66 13.23 -5.09 -13.35
CA ARG A 66 13.45 -6.42 -13.92
C ARG A 66 12.79 -7.53 -13.11
N TYR A 67 12.83 -7.43 -11.81
CA TYR A 67 12.38 -8.46 -10.87
C TYR A 67 11.29 -7.95 -9.94
N ALA A 68 11.44 -6.72 -9.48
CA ALA A 68 10.58 -6.15 -8.46
C ALA A 68 9.26 -5.63 -9.01
N LYS A 69 8.21 -5.77 -8.20
CA LYS A 69 6.92 -5.08 -8.36
C LYS A 69 6.73 -4.10 -7.24
N LEU A 70 6.33 -2.89 -7.58
CA LEU A 70 5.99 -1.88 -6.58
C LEU A 70 4.62 -2.17 -5.98
N VAL A 71 4.54 -1.97 -4.68
CA VAL A 71 3.33 -2.17 -3.89
C VAL A 71 2.97 -0.88 -3.19
N ALA A 72 1.75 -0.39 -3.40
CA ALA A 72 1.21 0.74 -2.66
C ALA A 72 0.48 0.24 -1.41
N PHE A 73 0.71 0.90 -0.28
CA PHE A 73 0.07 0.59 0.99
C PHE A 73 -1.06 1.56 1.30
N GLY A 74 -2.15 1.06 1.86
CA GLY A 74 -3.24 1.89 2.35
C GLY A 74 -4.17 1.14 3.30
N SER A 75 -5.18 1.82 3.83
CA SER A 75 -6.21 1.21 4.67
C SER A 75 -7.45 0.83 3.85
N THR A 76 -8.33 0.04 4.46
CA THR A 76 -9.70 -0.16 3.95
C THR A 76 -10.45 1.16 3.86
N CYS A 77 -11.58 1.19 3.14
CA CYS A 77 -12.44 2.37 3.09
C CYS A 77 -12.91 2.79 4.49
N ARG A 78 -13.29 4.05 4.63
CA ARG A 78 -13.81 4.60 5.89
C ARG A 78 -15.24 4.13 6.13
N LYS A 79 -15.67 4.15 7.40
CA LYS A 79 -17.05 3.82 7.79
C LYS A 79 -18.05 4.68 7.02
N GLY A 80 -19.14 4.06 6.58
CA GLY A 80 -20.22 4.73 5.85
C GLY A 80 -19.84 5.20 4.43
N ARG A 81 -18.62 4.91 3.94
CA ARG A 81 -18.20 5.24 2.57
C ARG A 81 -18.27 4.01 1.69
N ARG A 82 -18.60 4.22 0.42
CA ARG A 82 -18.40 3.21 -0.61
C ARG A 82 -16.93 3.22 -1.05
N PRO A 83 -16.36 2.07 -1.42
CA PRO A 83 -14.95 2.00 -1.84
C PRO A 83 -14.58 2.97 -2.95
N GLU A 84 -15.44 3.12 -3.96
CA GLU A 84 -15.23 4.01 -5.10
C GLU A 84 -15.22 5.51 -4.74
N ASP A 85 -15.84 5.88 -3.61
CA ASP A 85 -15.91 7.25 -3.11
C ASP A 85 -14.86 7.54 -2.02
N ASP A 86 -14.10 6.54 -1.63
CA ASP A 86 -13.10 6.68 -0.58
C ASP A 86 -11.76 7.18 -1.13
N GLU A 87 -11.28 8.29 -0.56
CA GLU A 87 -10.05 8.96 -1.01
C GLU A 87 -8.80 8.09 -0.86
N ASN A 88 -8.73 7.29 0.22
CA ASN A 88 -7.60 6.41 0.45
C ASN A 88 -7.54 5.31 -0.62
N LEU A 89 -8.66 4.66 -0.93
CA LEU A 89 -8.70 3.66 -1.99
C LEU A 89 -8.47 4.27 -3.38
N ARG A 90 -8.97 5.49 -3.64
CA ARG A 90 -8.64 6.21 -4.88
C ARG A 90 -7.14 6.46 -5.01
N SER A 91 -6.47 6.83 -3.92
CA SER A 91 -5.02 7.06 -3.95
C SER A 91 -4.22 5.80 -4.27
N LEU A 92 -4.67 4.63 -3.78
CA LEU A 92 -4.09 3.34 -4.14
C LEU A 92 -4.22 3.08 -5.65
N VAL A 93 -5.40 3.34 -6.22
CA VAL A 93 -5.61 3.22 -7.68
C VAL A 93 -4.74 4.21 -8.44
N GLN A 94 -4.65 5.45 -7.98
CA GLN A 94 -3.82 6.51 -8.59
C GLN A 94 -2.32 6.20 -8.52
N ALA A 95 -1.86 5.43 -7.54
CA ALA A 95 -0.47 4.97 -7.49
C ALA A 95 -0.08 4.16 -8.74
N GLY A 96 -1.03 3.47 -9.37
CA GLY A 96 -0.84 2.76 -10.63
C GLY A 96 0.14 1.60 -10.54
N THR A 97 0.16 0.94 -9.39
CA THR A 97 0.92 -0.28 -9.14
C THR A 97 0.06 -1.51 -9.47
N ASP A 98 0.71 -2.63 -9.82
CA ASP A 98 0.00 -3.91 -10.06
C ASP A 98 -0.48 -4.56 -8.75
N PHE A 99 0.12 -4.15 -7.63
CA PHE A 99 -0.14 -4.70 -6.31
C PHE A 99 -0.42 -3.59 -5.31
N CYS A 100 -1.30 -3.86 -4.36
CA CYS A 100 -1.48 -3.02 -3.20
C CYS A 100 -1.63 -3.87 -1.93
N THR A 101 -1.14 -3.35 -0.82
CA THR A 101 -1.40 -3.87 0.51
C THR A 101 -2.51 -3.06 1.16
N VAL A 102 -3.52 -3.74 1.68
CA VAL A 102 -4.65 -3.11 2.36
C VAL A 102 -4.67 -3.52 3.83
N PHE A 103 -4.61 -2.53 4.70
CA PHE A 103 -4.64 -2.73 6.14
C PHE A 103 -6.03 -2.50 6.70
N GLY A 104 -6.59 -3.52 7.38
CA GLY A 104 -7.84 -3.45 8.14
C GLY A 104 -7.58 -3.61 9.65
N LYS A 105 -8.37 -2.96 10.49
CA LYS A 105 -8.33 -3.20 11.93
C LYS A 105 -8.97 -4.55 12.24
N CYS A 106 -8.29 -5.39 13.02
CA CYS A 106 -8.77 -6.71 13.46
C CYS A 106 -8.94 -6.84 14.98
N TRP A 107 -8.37 -5.93 15.76
CA TRP A 107 -8.54 -5.91 17.19
C TRP A 107 -9.80 -5.12 17.57
N ARG A 108 -10.70 -5.75 18.34
CA ARG A 108 -12.00 -5.17 18.73
C ARG A 108 -11.87 -3.79 19.35
N PHE A 109 -10.91 -3.61 20.26
CA PHE A 109 -10.63 -2.30 20.85
C PHE A 109 -10.37 -1.22 19.80
N HIS A 110 -9.64 -1.54 18.73
CA HIS A 110 -9.41 -0.59 17.63
C HIS A 110 -10.68 -0.34 16.81
N VAL A 111 -11.57 -1.33 16.66
CA VAL A 111 -12.84 -1.15 15.96
C VAL A 111 -13.75 -0.23 16.76
N ASP A 112 -13.87 -0.46 18.06
CA ASP A 112 -14.76 0.28 18.94
C ASP A 112 -14.23 1.71 19.21
N CYS A 113 -12.94 1.85 19.55
CA CYS A 113 -12.37 3.10 20.07
C CYS A 113 -11.60 3.95 19.02
N VAL A 114 -11.11 3.35 17.93
CA VAL A 114 -10.35 4.07 16.90
C VAL A 114 -11.17 4.30 15.64
N LEU A 115 -11.89 3.26 15.17
CA LEU A 115 -12.79 3.39 14.04
C LEU A 115 -14.17 3.91 14.46
N GLU A 116 -14.50 3.81 15.76
CA GLU A 116 -15.79 4.19 16.34
C GLU A 116 -16.96 3.57 15.56
N THR A 117 -16.87 2.25 15.31
CA THR A 117 -17.83 1.53 14.47
C THR A 117 -18.12 0.13 15.03
N THR A 118 -19.03 -0.61 14.38
CA THR A 118 -19.39 -1.98 14.76
C THR A 118 -18.50 -3.01 14.05
N GLU A 119 -18.46 -4.24 14.56
CA GLU A 119 -17.76 -5.36 13.92
C GLU A 119 -18.31 -5.63 12.51
N GLU A 120 -19.65 -5.58 12.35
CA GLU A 120 -20.29 -5.84 11.06
C GLU A 120 -19.89 -4.79 10.02
N GLU A 121 -19.86 -3.51 10.41
CA GLU A 121 -19.42 -2.43 9.52
C GLU A 121 -17.93 -2.57 9.18
N ASN A 122 -17.09 -2.92 10.16
CA ASN A 122 -15.68 -3.16 9.90
C ASN A 122 -15.47 -4.32 8.91
N LEU A 123 -16.19 -5.42 9.07
CA LEU A 123 -16.15 -6.53 8.12
C LEU A 123 -16.69 -6.15 6.74
N ARG A 124 -17.71 -5.27 6.67
CA ARG A 124 -18.19 -4.71 5.41
C ARG A 124 -17.08 -3.90 4.74
N MET A 125 -16.45 -2.97 5.47
CA MET A 125 -15.35 -2.14 4.95
C MET A 125 -14.22 -3.00 4.37
N ILE A 126 -13.79 -4.04 5.07
CA ILE A 126 -12.75 -4.95 4.59
C ILE A 126 -13.21 -5.66 3.32
N ARG A 127 -14.38 -6.28 3.35
CA ARG A 127 -14.91 -7.08 2.23
C ARG A 127 -15.08 -6.24 0.97
N GLU A 128 -15.67 -5.06 1.10
CA GLU A 128 -15.96 -4.20 -0.05
C GLU A 128 -14.69 -3.57 -0.61
N SER A 129 -13.72 -3.18 0.25
CA SER A 129 -12.43 -2.69 -0.21
C SER A 129 -11.69 -3.75 -1.02
N CYS A 130 -11.63 -4.99 -0.51
CA CYS A 130 -10.99 -6.09 -1.23
C CYS A 130 -11.70 -6.40 -2.55
N ARG A 131 -13.03 -6.40 -2.58
CA ARG A 131 -13.79 -6.64 -3.81
C ARG A 131 -13.53 -5.55 -4.85
N TYR A 132 -13.55 -4.30 -4.44
CA TYR A 132 -13.30 -3.14 -5.30
C TYR A 132 -11.91 -3.20 -5.93
N LEU A 133 -10.87 -3.36 -5.13
CA LEU A 133 -9.50 -3.42 -5.63
C LEU A 133 -9.27 -4.63 -6.54
N LYS A 134 -9.86 -5.78 -6.20
CA LYS A 134 -9.77 -6.97 -7.04
C LYS A 134 -10.48 -6.78 -8.38
N ALA A 135 -11.62 -6.10 -8.42
CA ALA A 135 -12.33 -5.79 -9.66
C ALA A 135 -11.54 -4.87 -10.59
N LEU A 136 -10.64 -4.05 -10.04
CA LEU A 136 -9.70 -3.21 -10.78
C LEU A 136 -8.39 -3.94 -11.16
N SER A 137 -8.34 -5.27 -11.01
CA SER A 137 -7.17 -6.11 -11.25
C SER A 137 -5.95 -5.79 -10.37
N LEU A 138 -6.15 -5.06 -9.29
CA LEU A 138 -5.13 -4.86 -8.27
C LEU A 138 -5.09 -6.10 -7.38
N ILE A 139 -3.93 -6.77 -7.34
CA ILE A 139 -3.71 -7.91 -6.46
C ILE A 139 -3.28 -7.35 -5.11
N HIS A 140 -4.02 -7.70 -4.07
CA HIS A 140 -3.65 -7.36 -2.69
C HIS A 140 -3.05 -8.58 -2.00
N ILE A 141 -2.03 -8.33 -1.24
CA ILE A 141 -1.31 -9.33 -0.45
C ILE A 141 -1.73 -9.16 1.01
#